data_60b7ca9d2e1e5e8e7359e505034eeeb1
#
_entry.id   60b7ca9d2e1e5e8e7359e505034eeeb1
#
_cell.length_a   1.000
_cell.length_b   1.000
_cell.length_c   1.000
_cell.angle_alpha   90.00
_cell.angle_beta   90.00
_cell.angle_gamma   90.00
#
_symmetry.space_group_name_H-M   'P 1'
#
loop_
_entity.id
_entity.type
_entity.pdbx_description
1 polymer ?
#
loop_
_entity_poly.entity_id
_entity_poly.type
_entity_poly.pdbx_seq_one_letter_code
_entity_poly.pdbx_strand_id
1 'polypeptide(L)'
;MAMAPPITFTHSGSSMPPMNRRSTLAAAAAGLIAAPAVARAQTPLRWRMATSWPKALPGPAFSAQRIADRIKLVTGGQIEVQVFAAGEIVPAFSVQEAVGNATIELGHTASFFAIGKEPGLAYFTSVPFGLTPTEHLSWIYQGGGQELWDEVSQRFGTKSLMGGNTGVSMGGWFRREINSAEDVKGLKIRMVGLGAELFQRLGATALAVPPGDIYPALERGAIDAAEFTSPGADIQLGLWKVAPFYYAPGFNKPNGSSEVVINRTLWDGLSSDLKLAIQAACDAEVTIALAEIERLNTEALATMIGSHGVKLRGFPADLLLAARKQAVDLARDVGTRSASAKKIGESYAAFQARIAPWTRASQHAFLAAREI
;
A
#
# COMPACT_ATOMS: atom_id res chain seq x y z
N MET A 1 7.94 37.11 -57.19
CA MET A 1 6.69 37.63 -57.75
C MET A 1 6.43 36.84 -59.02
N ALA A 2 5.65 35.74 -58.94
CA ALA A 2 5.17 34.99 -60.08
C ALA A 2 3.79 34.43 -59.68
N MET A 3 2.77 34.94 -60.39
CA MET A 3 1.35 34.58 -60.18
C MET A 3 1.06 33.20 -60.79
N ALA A 4 0.31 32.41 -60.05
CA ALA A 4 -0.24 31.14 -60.52
C ALA A 4 -1.51 31.40 -61.35
N PRO A 5 -1.82 30.56 -62.38
CA PRO A 5 -2.99 30.73 -63.21
C PRO A 5 -4.27 30.18 -62.58
N PRO A 6 -5.47 30.63 -63.06
CA PRO A 6 -6.78 30.26 -62.49
C PRO A 6 -7.20 28.85 -62.90
N ILE A 7 -7.83 28.16 -61.97
CA ILE A 7 -8.43 26.82 -62.15
C ILE A 7 -9.86 26.99 -62.74
N THR A 8 -10.08 26.45 -63.92
CA THR A 8 -11.39 26.41 -64.59
C THR A 8 -12.13 25.11 -64.24
N PHE A 9 -13.29 25.19 -63.59
CA PHE A 9 -14.17 24.07 -63.34
C PHE A 9 -15.06 23.81 -64.56
N THR A 10 -14.93 22.63 -65.18
CA THR A 10 -15.85 22.12 -66.18
C THR A 10 -16.94 21.27 -65.50
N HIS A 11 -18.18 21.70 -65.57
CA HIS A 11 -19.36 20.88 -65.17
C HIS A 11 -19.60 19.82 -66.24
N SER A 12 -19.40 18.52 -65.87
CA SER A 12 -19.95 17.41 -66.64
C SER A 12 -21.24 16.94 -65.93
N GLY A 13 -22.37 17.24 -66.57
CA GLY A 13 -23.66 16.75 -66.15
C GLY A 13 -23.81 15.26 -66.51
N SER A 14 -23.79 14.40 -65.50
CA SER A 14 -24.17 13.01 -65.67
C SER A 14 -25.64 12.84 -65.21
N SER A 15 -26.52 12.54 -66.17
CA SER A 15 -27.91 12.15 -65.93
C SER A 15 -27.98 10.78 -65.28
N MET A 16 -28.57 10.70 -64.10
CA MET A 16 -28.86 9.41 -63.46
C MET A 16 -29.95 8.63 -64.25
N PRO A 17 -29.77 7.32 -64.43
CA PRO A 17 -30.83 6.48 -65.00
C PRO A 17 -32.02 6.32 -64.00
N PRO A 18 -33.26 6.10 -64.50
CA PRO A 18 -34.43 6.01 -63.63
C PRO A 18 -34.38 4.74 -62.77
N MET A 19 -34.49 4.94 -61.44
CA MET A 19 -34.52 3.86 -60.44
C MET A 19 -35.79 3.01 -60.62
N ASN A 20 -35.60 1.72 -60.88
CA ASN A 20 -36.66 0.75 -61.02
C ASN A 20 -37.21 0.34 -59.62
N ARG A 21 -38.55 0.22 -59.48
CA ARG A 21 -39.27 -0.10 -58.22
C ARG A 21 -38.72 -1.37 -57.49
N ARG A 22 -38.05 -2.26 -58.19
CA ARG A 22 -37.40 -3.44 -57.57
C ARG A 22 -36.11 -3.12 -56.84
N SER A 23 -35.40 -2.03 -57.18
CA SER A 23 -34.16 -1.61 -56.49
C SER A 23 -34.42 -0.91 -55.18
N THR A 24 -35.58 -0.27 -55.00
CA THR A 24 -35.97 0.38 -53.75
C THR A 24 -36.39 -0.61 -52.64
N LEU A 25 -36.92 -1.78 -53.02
CA LEU A 25 -37.25 -2.84 -52.05
C LEU A 25 -36.00 -3.60 -51.52
N ALA A 26 -34.96 -3.73 -52.33
CA ALA A 26 -33.72 -4.36 -51.92
C ALA A 26 -32.89 -3.46 -50.98
N ALA A 27 -32.94 -2.12 -51.13
CA ALA A 27 -32.29 -1.17 -50.21
C ALA A 27 -33.01 -1.06 -48.86
N ALA A 28 -34.31 -1.27 -48.79
CA ALA A 28 -35.08 -1.29 -47.54
C ALA A 28 -34.86 -2.59 -46.73
N ALA A 29 -34.54 -3.70 -47.38
CA ALA A 29 -34.26 -4.96 -46.68
C ALA A 29 -32.83 -5.03 -46.09
N ALA A 30 -31.88 -4.26 -46.65
CA ALA A 30 -30.51 -4.18 -46.11
C ALA A 30 -30.37 -3.28 -44.88
N GLY A 31 -31.32 -2.36 -44.65
CA GLY A 31 -31.36 -1.46 -43.50
C GLY A 31 -31.88 -2.08 -42.20
N LEU A 32 -32.42 -3.32 -42.22
CA LEU A 32 -33.00 -3.99 -41.05
C LEU A 32 -32.05 -4.94 -40.32
N ILE A 33 -30.77 -5.08 -40.76
CA ILE A 33 -29.81 -6.00 -40.12
C ILE A 33 -28.78 -5.26 -39.22
N ALA A 34 -28.83 -3.92 -39.16
CA ALA A 34 -28.10 -3.16 -38.16
C ALA A 34 -28.93 -2.90 -36.90
N ALA A 35 -29.47 -3.95 -36.29
CA ALA A 35 -29.89 -3.84 -34.92
C ALA A 35 -28.60 -3.58 -34.08
N PRO A 36 -28.56 -2.50 -33.31
CA PRO A 36 -27.42 -2.34 -32.40
C PRO A 36 -27.39 -3.61 -31.55
N ALA A 37 -26.24 -4.32 -31.55
CA ALA A 37 -26.01 -5.38 -30.60
C ALA A 37 -26.22 -4.73 -29.23
N VAL A 38 -27.38 -4.98 -28.61
CA VAL A 38 -27.64 -4.61 -27.23
C VAL A 38 -26.55 -5.36 -26.46
N ALA A 39 -25.50 -4.66 -26.12
CA ALA A 39 -24.48 -5.18 -25.24
C ALA A 39 -25.23 -5.61 -23.97
N ARG A 40 -25.41 -6.92 -23.82
CA ARG A 40 -26.06 -7.49 -22.65
C ARG A 40 -25.22 -7.00 -21.48
N ALA A 41 -25.77 -6.07 -20.70
CA ALA A 41 -25.09 -5.59 -19.50
C ALA A 41 -24.82 -6.84 -18.66
N GLN A 42 -23.56 -7.25 -18.60
CA GLN A 42 -23.15 -8.34 -17.74
C GLN A 42 -23.48 -7.92 -16.31
N THR A 43 -24.11 -8.78 -15.53
CA THR A 43 -24.35 -8.54 -14.11
C THR A 43 -23.01 -8.29 -13.45
N PRO A 44 -22.81 -7.16 -12.74
CA PRO A 44 -21.56 -6.85 -12.11
C PRO A 44 -21.10 -7.97 -11.16
N LEU A 45 -19.81 -8.28 -11.18
CA LEU A 45 -19.19 -9.09 -10.16
C LEU A 45 -19.16 -8.27 -8.86
N ARG A 46 -19.81 -8.77 -7.81
CA ARG A 46 -19.86 -8.11 -6.51
C ARG A 46 -18.88 -8.78 -5.57
N TRP A 47 -17.86 -8.04 -5.17
CA TRP A 47 -16.80 -8.50 -4.32
C TRP A 47 -16.82 -7.79 -2.96
N ARG A 48 -16.41 -8.50 -1.91
CA ARG A 48 -16.24 -7.95 -0.57
C ARG A 48 -14.73 -7.77 -0.33
N MET A 49 -14.36 -6.61 0.18
CA MET A 49 -13.00 -6.30 0.62
C MET A 49 -13.00 -6.12 2.14
N ALA A 50 -12.45 -7.05 2.89
CA ALA A 50 -12.18 -6.83 4.31
C ALA A 50 -10.88 -6.06 4.50
N THR A 51 -10.83 -5.17 5.49
CA THR A 51 -9.61 -4.40 5.79
C THR A 51 -9.06 -4.71 7.18
N SER A 52 -7.77 -4.47 7.36
CA SER A 52 -7.11 -4.54 8.68
C SER A 52 -7.22 -3.21 9.47
N TRP A 53 -8.01 -2.26 9.00
CA TRP A 53 -8.03 -0.87 9.47
C TRP A 53 -9.35 -0.49 10.10
N PRO A 54 -9.33 0.36 11.16
CA PRO A 54 -10.53 1.02 11.65
C PRO A 54 -11.20 1.85 10.55
N LYS A 55 -12.51 2.02 10.67
CA LYS A 55 -13.30 2.82 9.74
C LYS A 55 -12.76 4.26 9.69
N ALA A 56 -12.69 4.80 8.47
CA ALA A 56 -12.26 6.19 8.20
C ALA A 56 -10.84 6.56 8.71
N LEU A 57 -9.95 5.58 8.92
CA LEU A 57 -8.56 5.87 9.26
C LEU A 57 -7.83 6.48 8.04
N PRO A 58 -7.24 7.69 8.15
CA PRO A 58 -6.46 8.29 7.07
C PRO A 58 -5.30 7.39 6.61
N GLY A 59 -4.99 7.46 5.33
CA GLY A 59 -4.06 6.56 4.68
C GLY A 59 -4.74 5.22 4.35
N PRO A 60 -4.54 4.14 5.11
CA PRO A 60 -4.86 2.81 4.61
C PRO A 60 -6.36 2.52 4.46
N ALA A 61 -7.26 3.07 5.31
CA ALA A 61 -8.70 2.86 5.11
C ALA A 61 -9.23 3.68 3.93
N PHE A 62 -8.71 4.88 3.73
CA PHE A 62 -9.05 5.70 2.56
C PHE A 62 -8.50 5.08 1.27
N SER A 63 -7.30 4.51 1.30
CA SER A 63 -6.74 3.78 0.16
C SER A 63 -7.62 2.60 -0.24
N ALA A 64 -8.10 1.80 0.70
CA ALA A 64 -9.00 0.69 0.42
C ALA A 64 -10.27 1.15 -0.30
N GLN A 65 -10.90 2.23 0.18
CA GLN A 65 -12.11 2.76 -0.44
C GLN A 65 -11.84 3.33 -1.83
N ARG A 66 -10.77 4.13 -2.01
CA ARG A 66 -10.42 4.69 -3.32
C ARG A 66 -10.06 3.62 -4.35
N ILE A 67 -9.40 2.54 -3.94
CA ILE A 67 -9.14 1.39 -4.82
C ILE A 67 -10.47 0.75 -5.25
N ALA A 68 -11.39 0.51 -4.32
CA ALA A 68 -12.69 -0.05 -4.63
C ALA A 68 -13.48 0.81 -5.63
N ASP A 69 -13.54 2.12 -5.39
CA ASP A 69 -14.23 3.07 -6.27
C ASP A 69 -13.57 3.15 -7.65
N ARG A 70 -12.24 3.12 -7.69
CA ARG A 70 -11.47 3.16 -8.92
C ARG A 70 -11.60 1.87 -9.73
N ILE A 71 -11.60 0.70 -9.09
CA ILE A 71 -11.88 -0.58 -9.76
C ILE A 71 -13.24 -0.51 -10.46
N LYS A 72 -14.28 -0.05 -9.77
CA LYS A 72 -15.61 0.13 -10.41
C LYS A 72 -15.54 1.05 -11.62
N LEU A 73 -14.83 2.18 -11.50
CA LEU A 73 -14.71 3.16 -12.57
C LEU A 73 -13.98 2.59 -13.79
N VAL A 74 -12.77 2.03 -13.59
CA VAL A 74 -11.90 1.58 -14.70
C VAL A 74 -12.38 0.27 -15.35
N THR A 75 -13.20 -0.50 -14.65
CA THR A 75 -13.85 -1.69 -15.22
C THR A 75 -15.22 -1.39 -15.87
N GLY A 76 -15.61 -0.10 -15.96
CA GLY A 76 -16.93 0.27 -16.48
C GLY A 76 -18.08 -0.33 -15.68
N GLY A 77 -17.90 -0.56 -14.38
CA GLY A 77 -18.90 -1.15 -13.50
C GLY A 77 -18.99 -2.69 -13.57
N GLN A 78 -18.10 -3.37 -14.29
CA GLN A 78 -18.08 -4.84 -14.34
C GLN A 78 -17.71 -5.47 -12.99
N ILE A 79 -16.92 -4.75 -12.15
CA ILE A 79 -16.57 -5.18 -10.81
C ILE A 79 -16.97 -4.09 -9.82
N GLU A 80 -17.80 -4.46 -8.84
CA GLU A 80 -18.18 -3.62 -7.72
C GLU A 80 -17.59 -4.19 -6.44
N VAL A 81 -16.87 -3.38 -5.66
CA VAL A 81 -16.21 -3.80 -4.41
C VAL A 81 -16.87 -3.09 -3.25
N GLN A 82 -17.37 -3.86 -2.28
CA GLN A 82 -17.86 -3.34 -1.01
C GLN A 82 -16.76 -3.49 0.04
N VAL A 83 -16.37 -2.37 0.68
CA VAL A 83 -15.33 -2.32 1.70
C VAL A 83 -15.90 -2.48 3.09
N PHE A 84 -15.27 -3.30 3.91
CA PHE A 84 -15.60 -3.57 5.32
C PHE A 84 -14.41 -3.24 6.21
N ALA A 85 -14.65 -2.51 7.30
CA ALA A 85 -13.62 -2.18 8.27
C ALA A 85 -13.18 -3.40 9.09
N ALA A 86 -12.06 -3.27 9.78
CA ALA A 86 -11.54 -4.31 10.66
C ALA A 86 -12.58 -4.78 11.68
N GLY A 87 -12.82 -6.08 11.74
CA GLY A 87 -13.77 -6.70 12.66
C GLY A 87 -15.23 -6.72 12.21
N GLU A 88 -15.61 -6.03 11.11
CA GLU A 88 -17.00 -6.09 10.62
C GLU A 88 -17.36 -7.47 10.05
N ILE A 89 -16.46 -8.09 9.29
CA ILE A 89 -16.67 -9.44 8.70
C ILE A 89 -15.49 -10.38 8.95
N VAL A 90 -14.29 -9.84 9.18
CA VAL A 90 -13.04 -10.59 9.42
C VAL A 90 -12.21 -9.85 10.47
N PRO A 91 -11.59 -10.55 11.44
CA PRO A 91 -10.63 -9.94 12.36
C PRO A 91 -9.46 -9.29 11.61
N ALA A 92 -8.91 -8.19 12.13
CA ALA A 92 -7.92 -7.36 11.47
C ALA A 92 -6.69 -8.13 10.92
N PHE A 93 -6.21 -9.12 11.67
CA PHE A 93 -5.02 -9.90 11.29
C PHE A 93 -5.34 -11.20 10.53
N SER A 94 -6.61 -11.48 10.26
CA SER A 94 -7.06 -12.67 9.54
C SER A 94 -7.42 -12.42 8.08
N VAL A 95 -7.24 -11.19 7.58
CA VAL A 95 -7.67 -10.77 6.24
C VAL A 95 -7.03 -11.63 5.15
N GLN A 96 -5.69 -11.82 5.16
CA GLN A 96 -5.00 -12.63 4.15
C GLN A 96 -5.51 -14.09 4.14
N GLU A 97 -5.72 -14.67 5.31
CA GLU A 97 -6.22 -16.04 5.45
C GLU A 97 -7.64 -16.19 4.89
N ALA A 98 -8.52 -15.24 5.23
CA ALA A 98 -9.91 -15.26 4.75
C ALA A 98 -10.00 -15.14 3.22
N VAL A 99 -9.12 -14.36 2.60
CA VAL A 99 -9.01 -14.27 1.14
C VAL A 99 -8.47 -15.57 0.54
N GLY A 100 -7.40 -16.11 1.11
CA GLY A 100 -6.79 -17.37 0.64
C GLY A 100 -7.75 -18.54 0.69
N ASN A 101 -8.58 -18.61 1.73
CA ASN A 101 -9.60 -19.64 1.91
C ASN A 101 -10.91 -19.36 1.15
N ALA A 102 -10.96 -18.33 0.30
CA ALA A 102 -12.14 -17.91 -0.46
C ALA A 102 -13.36 -17.55 0.42
N THR A 103 -13.16 -17.20 1.69
CA THR A 103 -14.23 -16.69 2.58
C THR A 103 -14.70 -15.32 2.14
N ILE A 104 -13.76 -14.50 1.62
CA ILE A 104 -13.98 -13.20 0.99
C ILE A 104 -13.15 -13.09 -0.29
N GLU A 105 -13.53 -12.19 -1.16
CA GLU A 105 -12.95 -12.02 -2.50
C GLU A 105 -11.63 -11.25 -2.46
N LEU A 106 -11.59 -10.14 -1.69
CA LEU A 106 -10.42 -9.26 -1.55
C LEU A 106 -10.13 -8.92 -0.09
N GLY A 107 -8.90 -8.49 0.14
CA GLY A 107 -8.49 -7.86 1.37
C GLY A 107 -7.64 -6.62 1.11
N HIS A 108 -7.64 -5.68 2.06
CA HIS A 108 -6.66 -4.60 2.12
C HIS A 108 -5.98 -4.63 3.49
N THR A 109 -4.69 -4.97 3.50
CA THR A 109 -3.94 -5.32 4.71
C THR A 109 -2.47 -4.92 4.58
N ALA A 110 -1.59 -5.55 5.34
CA ALA A 110 -0.14 -5.44 5.22
C ALA A 110 0.50 -6.82 5.38
N SER A 111 1.40 -7.19 4.49
CA SER A 111 2.00 -8.53 4.42
C SER A 111 2.68 -8.93 5.73
N PHE A 112 3.24 -7.99 6.48
CA PHE A 112 3.90 -8.30 7.75
C PHE A 112 2.95 -8.84 8.83
N PHE A 113 1.64 -8.71 8.70
CA PHE A 113 0.71 -9.34 9.66
C PHE A 113 0.71 -10.87 9.57
N ALA A 114 1.22 -11.43 8.48
CA ALA A 114 1.29 -12.87 8.25
C ALA A 114 2.71 -13.47 8.39
N ILE A 115 3.68 -12.74 8.97
CA ILE A 115 5.07 -13.22 9.15
C ILE A 115 5.18 -14.50 9.99
N GLY A 116 4.22 -14.76 10.84
CA GLY A 116 4.16 -16.04 11.59
C GLY A 116 3.97 -17.26 10.69
N LYS A 117 3.41 -17.08 9.49
CA LYS A 117 3.22 -18.12 8.48
C LYS A 117 4.39 -18.20 7.49
N GLU A 118 4.91 -17.02 7.09
CA GLU A 118 6.06 -16.90 6.19
C GLU A 118 6.83 -15.61 6.51
N PRO A 119 8.01 -15.72 7.14
CA PRO A 119 8.81 -14.57 7.57
C PRO A 119 9.21 -13.63 6.43
N GLY A 120 9.35 -14.15 5.21
CA GLY A 120 9.66 -13.37 4.02
C GLY A 120 8.62 -12.31 3.66
N LEU A 121 7.39 -12.45 4.15
CA LEU A 121 6.33 -11.46 3.92
C LEU A 121 6.62 -10.09 4.54
N ALA A 122 7.50 -10.02 5.54
CA ALA A 122 7.92 -8.75 6.13
C ALA A 122 8.51 -7.77 5.10
N TYR A 123 9.26 -8.27 4.13
CA TYR A 123 9.96 -7.46 3.13
C TYR A 123 9.03 -6.68 2.21
N PHE A 124 7.79 -7.13 2.02
CA PHE A 124 6.78 -6.45 1.18
C PHE A 124 6.04 -5.33 1.90
N THR A 125 6.22 -5.19 3.21
CA THR A 125 5.74 -4.03 3.96
C THR A 125 6.91 -3.18 4.41
N SER A 126 7.73 -3.68 5.34
CA SER A 126 8.89 -2.95 5.86
C SER A 126 9.77 -3.83 6.73
N VAL A 127 11.06 -3.54 6.72
CA VAL A 127 12.04 -4.14 7.65
C VAL A 127 12.83 -3.03 8.35
N PRO A 128 13.32 -3.26 9.57
CA PRO A 128 14.11 -2.27 10.30
C PRO A 128 15.33 -1.81 9.50
N PHE A 129 15.57 -0.50 9.45
CA PHE A 129 16.63 0.14 8.65
C PHE A 129 16.60 -0.24 7.16
N GLY A 130 15.44 -0.64 6.65
CA GLY A 130 15.24 -1.06 5.28
C GLY A 130 15.10 0.09 4.30
N LEU A 131 14.46 -0.20 3.17
CA LEU A 131 14.21 0.75 2.08
C LEU A 131 13.22 1.85 2.50
N THR A 132 13.50 3.06 2.05
CA THR A 132 12.54 4.18 2.10
C THR A 132 11.33 3.88 1.20
N PRO A 133 10.21 4.63 1.30
CA PRO A 133 9.05 4.40 0.43
C PRO A 133 9.39 4.36 -1.05
N THR A 134 10.16 5.32 -1.56
CA THR A 134 10.55 5.38 -2.98
C THR A 134 11.47 4.23 -3.39
N GLU A 135 12.43 3.87 -2.54
CA GLU A 135 13.33 2.74 -2.79
C GLU A 135 12.56 1.42 -2.78
N HIS A 136 11.60 1.27 -1.86
CA HIS A 136 10.76 0.08 -1.78
C HIS A 136 9.88 -0.09 -3.02
N LEU A 137 9.25 0.98 -3.50
CA LEU A 137 8.51 0.97 -4.76
C LEU A 137 9.41 0.59 -5.94
N SER A 138 10.64 1.13 -5.97
CA SER A 138 11.61 0.79 -7.01
C SER A 138 11.99 -0.69 -6.96
N TRP A 139 12.11 -1.29 -5.77
CA TRP A 139 12.34 -2.72 -5.63
C TRP A 139 11.13 -3.55 -6.09
N ILE A 140 9.93 -3.18 -5.67
CA ILE A 140 8.69 -3.90 -6.05
C ILE A 140 8.52 -3.88 -7.57
N TYR A 141 8.58 -2.71 -8.21
CA TYR A 141 8.22 -2.57 -9.62
C TYR A 141 9.37 -2.82 -10.60
N GLN A 142 10.63 -2.65 -10.19
CA GLN A 142 11.80 -2.69 -11.08
C GLN A 142 12.95 -3.56 -10.55
N GLY A 143 12.84 -4.04 -9.33
CA GLY A 143 13.89 -4.81 -8.64
C GLY A 143 13.60 -6.29 -8.46
N GLY A 144 12.51 -6.81 -9.06
CA GLY A 144 12.10 -8.21 -8.93
C GLY A 144 11.25 -8.50 -7.68
N GLY A 145 10.81 -7.45 -6.97
CA GLY A 145 10.02 -7.61 -5.75
C GLY A 145 8.63 -8.19 -6.03
N GLN A 146 7.95 -7.76 -7.11
CA GLN A 146 6.61 -8.22 -7.43
C GLN A 146 6.60 -9.71 -7.80
N GLU A 147 7.58 -10.19 -8.56
CA GLU A 147 7.70 -11.60 -8.93
C GLU A 147 7.90 -12.50 -7.70
N LEU A 148 8.73 -12.05 -6.75
CA LEU A 148 8.92 -12.75 -5.47
C LEU A 148 7.67 -12.73 -4.60
N TRP A 149 6.92 -11.61 -4.63
CA TRP A 149 5.65 -11.50 -3.93
C TRP A 149 4.61 -12.44 -4.52
N ASP A 150 4.54 -12.53 -5.85
CA ASP A 150 3.64 -13.45 -6.55
C ASP A 150 3.95 -14.91 -6.22
N GLU A 151 5.23 -15.27 -6.19
CA GLU A 151 5.68 -16.64 -5.86
C GLU A 151 5.28 -17.03 -4.43
N VAL A 152 5.49 -16.15 -3.45
CA VAL A 152 5.14 -16.46 -2.06
C VAL A 152 3.64 -16.41 -1.82
N SER A 153 2.91 -15.46 -2.42
CA SER A 153 1.47 -15.31 -2.26
C SER A 153 0.69 -16.47 -2.84
N GLN A 154 1.20 -17.08 -3.92
CA GLN A 154 0.59 -18.26 -4.53
C GLN A 154 0.43 -19.42 -3.53
N ARG A 155 1.37 -19.59 -2.60
CA ARG A 155 1.33 -20.61 -1.54
C ARG A 155 0.17 -20.42 -0.56
N PHE A 156 -0.35 -19.19 -0.47
CA PHE A 156 -1.49 -18.83 0.37
C PHE A 156 -2.81 -18.72 -0.41
N GLY A 157 -2.83 -19.14 -1.68
CA GLY A 157 -4.01 -19.04 -2.52
C GLY A 157 -4.40 -17.59 -2.85
N THR A 158 -3.41 -16.68 -2.91
CA THR A 158 -3.64 -15.26 -3.13
C THR A 158 -2.80 -14.67 -4.27
N LYS A 159 -3.23 -13.54 -4.78
CA LYS A 159 -2.45 -12.57 -5.57
C LYS A 159 -2.34 -11.30 -4.76
N SER A 160 -1.15 -10.77 -4.60
CA SER A 160 -0.88 -9.52 -3.88
C SER A 160 -0.45 -8.41 -4.84
N LEU A 161 -0.98 -7.21 -4.61
CA LEU A 161 -0.64 -5.98 -5.33
C LEU A 161 -0.38 -4.87 -4.31
N MET A 162 0.40 -3.86 -4.69
CA MET A 162 0.55 -2.66 -3.85
C MET A 162 -0.81 -2.00 -3.62
N GLY A 163 -1.16 -1.71 -2.36
CA GLY A 163 -2.46 -1.15 -1.97
C GLY A 163 -2.38 0.28 -1.45
N GLY A 164 -1.25 0.95 -1.61
CA GLY A 164 -0.96 2.28 -1.06
C GLY A 164 0.28 2.29 -0.19
N ASN A 165 0.63 3.45 0.34
CA ASN A 165 1.80 3.63 1.18
C ASN A 165 1.58 4.78 2.17
N THR A 166 1.95 4.58 3.44
CA THR A 166 1.82 5.59 4.49
C THR A 166 3.06 6.47 4.67
N GLY A 167 3.99 6.43 3.72
CA GLY A 167 5.21 7.22 3.75
C GLY A 167 6.22 6.73 4.79
N VAL A 168 7.12 7.64 5.17
CA VAL A 168 8.09 7.39 6.25
C VAL A 168 7.36 7.37 7.58
N SER A 169 7.59 6.31 8.37
CA SER A 169 6.96 6.19 9.68
C SER A 169 7.75 6.91 10.78
N MET A 170 7.07 7.17 11.88
CA MET A 170 7.69 7.58 13.14
C MET A 170 8.09 6.37 13.99
N GLY A 171 8.96 6.62 14.97
CA GLY A 171 9.45 5.56 15.85
C GLY A 171 8.43 5.08 16.89
N GLY A 172 7.43 5.89 17.15
CA GLY A 172 6.30 5.55 18.02
C GLY A 172 6.04 6.51 19.15
N TRP A 173 5.02 6.19 19.92
CA TRP A 173 4.49 6.93 21.07
C TRP A 173 4.91 6.27 22.38
N PHE A 174 5.38 7.06 23.33
CA PHE A 174 5.89 6.56 24.60
C PHE A 174 5.27 7.32 25.76
N ARG A 175 4.90 6.62 26.84
CA ARG A 175 4.38 7.22 28.08
C ARG A 175 5.50 7.86 28.92
N ARG A 176 6.72 7.37 28.77
CA ARG A 176 7.92 7.92 29.41
C ARG A 176 8.99 8.24 28.36
N GLU A 177 9.90 9.14 28.71
CA GLU A 177 11.02 9.51 27.85
C GLU A 177 12.03 8.36 27.77
N ILE A 178 12.62 8.18 26.60
CA ILE A 178 13.68 7.20 26.32
C ILE A 178 14.98 7.97 26.13
N ASN A 179 15.87 7.88 27.10
CA ASN A 179 17.13 8.63 27.15
C ASN A 179 18.35 7.75 26.82
N SER A 180 18.18 6.43 26.83
CA SER A 180 19.24 5.45 26.54
C SER A 180 18.67 4.12 26.04
N ALA A 181 19.52 3.24 25.53
CA ALA A 181 19.14 1.87 25.17
C ALA A 181 18.62 1.06 26.37
N GLU A 182 19.06 1.37 27.59
CA GLU A 182 18.59 0.70 28.80
C GLU A 182 17.10 0.95 29.08
N ASP A 183 16.56 2.11 28.67
CA ASP A 183 15.15 2.46 28.87
C ASP A 183 14.19 1.59 28.06
N VAL A 184 14.69 0.86 27.07
CA VAL A 184 13.92 -0.10 26.27
C VAL A 184 13.74 -1.43 26.99
N LYS A 185 14.62 -1.78 27.93
CA LYS A 185 14.53 -3.05 28.67
C LYS A 185 13.27 -3.11 29.52
N GLY A 186 12.51 -4.18 29.36
CA GLY A 186 11.26 -4.40 30.06
C GLY A 186 10.09 -3.52 29.57
N LEU A 187 10.30 -2.66 28.57
CA LEU A 187 9.26 -1.82 27.99
C LEU A 187 8.21 -2.70 27.30
N LYS A 188 6.94 -2.54 27.66
CA LYS A 188 5.83 -3.19 26.95
C LYS A 188 5.42 -2.31 25.78
N ILE A 189 5.76 -2.74 24.57
CA ILE A 189 5.49 -1.94 23.36
C ILE A 189 4.56 -2.67 22.40
N ARG A 190 3.54 -1.98 21.90
CA ARG A 190 2.79 -2.45 20.75
C ARG A 190 3.63 -2.20 19.50
N MET A 191 4.00 -3.28 18.85
CA MET A 191 4.71 -3.23 17.58
C MET A 191 4.44 -4.52 16.80
N VAL A 192 4.54 -4.48 15.48
CA VAL A 192 4.27 -5.61 14.59
C VAL A 192 5.44 -5.82 13.62
N GLY A 193 5.42 -6.94 12.91
CA GLY A 193 6.46 -7.25 11.94
C GLY A 193 7.84 -7.44 12.57
N LEU A 194 8.89 -7.27 11.78
CA LEU A 194 10.27 -7.43 12.26
C LEU A 194 10.70 -6.30 13.21
N GLY A 195 10.00 -5.16 13.23
CA GLY A 195 10.20 -4.13 14.24
C GLY A 195 9.95 -4.65 15.66
N ALA A 196 8.91 -5.47 15.83
CA ALA A 196 8.62 -6.12 17.11
C ALA A 196 9.76 -7.04 17.55
N GLU A 197 10.27 -7.88 16.65
CA GLU A 197 11.41 -8.76 16.95
C GLU A 197 12.68 -7.97 17.25
N LEU A 198 12.90 -6.85 16.56
CA LEU A 198 14.04 -5.96 16.85
C LEU A 198 13.95 -5.42 18.28
N PHE A 199 12.79 -4.90 18.71
CA PHE A 199 12.62 -4.38 20.06
C PHE A 199 12.72 -5.47 21.13
N GLN A 200 12.27 -6.70 20.84
CA GLN A 200 12.50 -7.85 21.72
C GLN A 200 13.99 -8.15 21.91
N ARG A 201 14.82 -8.06 20.86
CA ARG A 201 16.27 -8.21 20.94
C ARG A 201 16.96 -7.10 21.74
N LEU A 202 16.31 -5.93 21.82
CA LEU A 202 16.74 -4.81 22.66
C LEU A 202 16.25 -4.92 24.12
N GLY A 203 15.49 -5.98 24.44
CA GLY A 203 15.00 -6.27 25.79
C GLY A 203 13.57 -5.81 26.08
N ALA A 204 12.84 -5.30 25.09
CA ALA A 204 11.43 -4.98 25.25
C ALA A 204 10.53 -6.22 25.20
N THR A 205 9.30 -6.08 25.66
CA THR A 205 8.19 -7.02 25.44
C THR A 205 7.27 -6.46 24.36
N ALA A 206 7.38 -7.00 23.13
CA ALA A 206 6.54 -6.55 22.03
C ALA A 206 5.24 -7.34 21.96
N LEU A 207 4.13 -6.63 21.75
CA LEU A 207 2.77 -7.14 21.71
C LEU A 207 2.11 -6.75 20.38
N ALA A 208 1.53 -7.71 19.68
CA ALA A 208 0.75 -7.45 18.47
C ALA A 208 -0.69 -7.11 18.87
N VAL A 209 -1.04 -5.82 18.78
CA VAL A 209 -2.38 -5.29 19.08
C VAL A 209 -2.94 -4.66 17.80
N PRO A 210 -4.19 -4.97 17.41
CA PRO A 210 -4.85 -4.34 16.26
C PRO A 210 -4.89 -2.81 16.38
N PRO A 211 -4.90 -2.08 15.25
CA PRO A 211 -4.86 -0.61 15.28
C PRO A 211 -5.95 0.04 16.14
N GLY A 212 -7.18 -0.47 16.11
CA GLY A 212 -8.30 0.06 16.91
C GLY A 212 -8.16 -0.15 18.41
N ASP A 213 -7.31 -1.07 18.86
CA ASP A 213 -7.13 -1.43 20.27
C ASP A 213 -5.90 -0.75 20.91
N ILE A 214 -5.11 0.01 20.13
CA ILE A 214 -3.87 0.63 20.63
C ILE A 214 -4.16 1.67 21.70
N TYR A 215 -5.10 2.58 21.45
CA TYR A 215 -5.45 3.62 22.41
C TYR A 215 -5.92 3.04 23.76
N PRO A 216 -6.91 2.12 23.77
CA PRO A 216 -7.34 1.49 25.02
C PRO A 216 -6.24 0.73 25.75
N ALA A 217 -5.29 0.13 25.03
CA ALA A 217 -4.18 -0.60 25.63
C ALA A 217 -3.17 0.34 26.32
N LEU A 218 -2.86 1.48 25.70
CA LEU A 218 -2.04 2.56 26.31
C LEU A 218 -2.74 3.18 27.49
N GLU A 219 -4.03 3.52 27.35
CA GLU A 219 -4.82 4.17 28.41
C GLU A 219 -4.87 3.34 29.69
N ARG A 220 -5.09 2.02 29.58
CA ARG A 220 -5.13 1.10 30.71
C ARG A 220 -3.74 0.70 31.24
N GLY A 221 -2.65 1.13 30.58
CA GLY A 221 -1.29 0.75 30.96
C GLY A 221 -0.94 -0.72 30.66
N ALA A 222 -1.73 -1.40 29.80
CA ALA A 222 -1.37 -2.74 29.31
C ALA A 222 -0.10 -2.72 28.45
N ILE A 223 0.16 -1.59 27.80
CA ILE A 223 1.39 -1.26 27.10
C ILE A 223 1.92 0.11 27.52
N ASP A 224 3.23 0.31 27.44
CA ASP A 224 3.93 1.54 27.81
C ASP A 224 4.23 2.41 26.59
N ALA A 225 4.24 1.80 25.41
CA ALA A 225 4.55 2.45 24.15
C ALA A 225 3.81 1.76 22.98
N ALA A 226 3.66 2.50 21.88
CA ALA A 226 3.08 1.95 20.65
C ALA A 226 3.67 2.61 19.41
N GLU A 227 4.04 1.81 18.43
CA GLU A 227 4.27 2.26 17.07
C GLU A 227 3.03 1.98 16.23
N PHE A 228 2.67 2.91 15.34
CA PHE A 228 1.63 2.65 14.35
C PHE A 228 2.09 3.07 12.94
N THR A 229 2.06 4.36 12.59
CA THR A 229 2.55 4.82 11.27
C THR A 229 3.22 6.18 11.36
N SER A 230 2.48 7.25 11.10
CA SER A 230 2.97 8.61 10.92
C SER A 230 1.91 9.61 11.41
N PRO A 231 2.26 10.88 11.61
CA PRO A 231 1.40 11.89 12.24
C PRO A 231 -0.05 11.92 11.73
N GLY A 232 -0.24 11.85 10.40
CA GLY A 232 -1.57 12.00 9.78
C GLY A 232 -2.56 10.90 10.16
N ALA A 233 -2.08 9.67 10.36
CA ALA A 233 -2.92 8.57 10.85
C ALA A 233 -2.96 8.53 12.38
N ASP A 234 -1.82 8.74 13.04
CA ASP A 234 -1.66 8.60 14.48
C ASP A 234 -2.51 9.62 15.27
N ILE A 235 -2.68 10.84 14.76
CA ILE A 235 -3.51 11.88 15.39
C ILE A 235 -4.98 11.42 15.54
N GLN A 236 -5.50 10.66 14.58
CA GLN A 236 -6.88 10.15 14.61
C GLN A 236 -7.06 9.03 15.63
N LEU A 237 -6.02 8.28 15.93
CA LEU A 237 -6.03 7.29 17.00
C LEU A 237 -5.99 7.93 18.40
N GLY A 238 -5.70 9.24 18.50
CA GLY A 238 -5.68 9.96 19.75
C GLY A 238 -4.54 9.57 20.69
N LEU A 239 -3.48 8.94 20.20
CA LEU A 239 -2.37 8.38 21.01
C LEU A 239 -1.66 9.45 21.84
N TRP A 240 -1.64 10.69 21.35
CA TRP A 240 -1.09 11.85 22.03
C TRP A 240 -1.75 12.16 23.40
N LYS A 241 -3.01 11.71 23.63
CA LYS A 241 -3.72 11.91 24.88
C LYS A 241 -3.18 11.05 26.02
N VAL A 242 -2.58 9.92 25.69
CA VAL A 242 -2.15 8.88 26.64
C VAL A 242 -0.65 8.58 26.63
N ALA A 243 0.07 9.10 25.63
CA ALA A 243 1.53 8.97 25.48
C ALA A 243 2.11 10.29 24.93
N PRO A 244 2.74 11.15 25.77
CA PRO A 244 3.11 12.51 25.35
C PRO A 244 4.40 12.59 24.54
N PHE A 245 5.22 11.52 24.48
CA PHE A 245 6.49 11.53 23.78
C PHE A 245 6.35 10.82 22.43
N TYR A 246 6.69 11.53 21.34
CA TYR A 246 6.65 11.03 19.98
C TYR A 246 8.05 11.01 19.39
N TYR A 247 8.51 9.84 18.97
CA TYR A 247 9.90 9.63 18.58
C TYR A 247 10.11 9.52 17.07
N ALA A 248 11.24 10.04 16.60
CA ALA A 248 11.78 9.92 15.24
C ALA A 248 13.27 9.54 15.28
N PRO A 249 13.82 8.97 14.21
CA PRO A 249 13.13 8.45 13.01
C PRO A 249 12.48 7.09 13.27
N GLY A 250 11.56 6.67 12.39
CA GLY A 250 10.94 5.34 12.42
C GLY A 250 11.85 4.24 11.88
N PHE A 251 13.02 4.06 12.48
CA PHE A 251 14.02 3.08 12.04
C PHE A 251 13.50 1.63 12.08
N ASN A 252 12.56 1.35 12.93
CA ASN A 252 11.89 0.06 13.10
C ASN A 252 10.96 -0.29 11.93
N LYS A 253 10.41 0.75 11.27
CA LYS A 253 9.50 0.63 10.11
C LYS A 253 9.64 1.87 9.21
N PRO A 254 10.73 1.98 8.43
CA PRO A 254 11.01 3.17 7.62
C PRO A 254 10.03 3.39 6.46
N ASN A 255 9.17 2.41 6.16
CA ASN A 255 8.19 2.41 5.08
C ASN A 255 6.89 1.74 5.55
N GLY A 256 5.74 2.16 5.02
CA GLY A 256 4.44 1.62 5.40
C GLY A 256 3.60 1.19 4.19
N SER A 257 4.09 0.23 3.39
CA SER A 257 3.33 -0.31 2.26
C SER A 257 2.14 -1.13 2.73
N SER A 258 0.97 -0.85 2.14
CA SER A 258 -0.22 -1.68 2.22
C SER A 258 -0.33 -2.58 1.01
N GLU A 259 -1.10 -3.66 1.12
CA GLU A 259 -1.38 -4.56 0.00
C GLU A 259 -2.87 -4.74 -0.24
N VAL A 260 -3.23 -4.93 -1.50
CA VAL A 260 -4.49 -5.54 -1.91
C VAL A 260 -4.23 -7.02 -2.12
N VAL A 261 -4.94 -7.85 -1.37
CA VAL A 261 -4.92 -9.30 -1.49
C VAL A 261 -6.17 -9.74 -2.24
N ILE A 262 -6.00 -10.56 -3.28
CA ILE A 262 -7.09 -11.06 -4.11
C ILE A 262 -7.07 -12.58 -4.07
N ASN A 263 -8.24 -13.23 -3.95
CA ASN A 263 -8.29 -14.67 -4.04
C ASN A 263 -7.71 -15.15 -5.38
N ARG A 264 -6.81 -16.12 -5.33
CA ARG A 264 -6.05 -16.57 -6.49
C ARG A 264 -6.93 -17.13 -7.61
N THR A 265 -7.91 -17.93 -7.25
CA THR A 265 -8.83 -18.53 -8.24
C THR A 265 -9.65 -17.46 -8.94
N LEU A 266 -10.14 -16.45 -8.20
CA LEU A 266 -10.83 -15.31 -8.80
C LEU A 266 -9.90 -14.52 -9.72
N TRP A 267 -8.70 -14.19 -9.28
CA TRP A 267 -7.71 -13.50 -10.09
C TRP A 267 -7.40 -14.23 -11.39
N ASP A 268 -7.12 -15.53 -11.32
CA ASP A 268 -6.77 -16.32 -12.49
C ASP A 268 -7.89 -16.42 -13.51
N GLY A 269 -9.14 -16.41 -13.05
CA GLY A 269 -10.36 -16.43 -13.89
C GLY A 269 -10.68 -15.10 -14.60
N LEU A 270 -10.02 -13.99 -14.24
CA LEU A 270 -10.24 -12.70 -14.89
C LEU A 270 -9.60 -12.63 -16.27
N SER A 271 -10.21 -11.86 -17.18
CA SER A 271 -9.57 -11.47 -18.44
C SER A 271 -8.33 -10.61 -18.19
N SER A 272 -7.43 -10.57 -19.18
CA SER A 272 -6.23 -9.72 -19.12
C SER A 272 -6.57 -8.24 -18.90
N ASP A 273 -7.65 -7.76 -19.52
CA ASP A 273 -8.08 -6.36 -19.39
C ASP A 273 -8.54 -6.04 -17.97
N LEU A 274 -9.30 -6.93 -17.33
CA LEU A 274 -9.75 -6.75 -15.95
C LEU A 274 -8.56 -6.82 -14.97
N LYS A 275 -7.59 -7.74 -15.20
CA LYS A 275 -6.35 -7.79 -14.41
C LYS A 275 -5.57 -6.49 -14.51
N LEU A 276 -5.39 -5.97 -15.72
CA LEU A 276 -4.70 -4.71 -15.96
C LEU A 276 -5.44 -3.52 -15.32
N ALA A 277 -6.78 -3.49 -15.41
CA ALA A 277 -7.60 -2.45 -14.80
C ALA A 277 -7.46 -2.44 -13.26
N ILE A 278 -7.50 -3.60 -12.62
CA ILE A 278 -7.30 -3.71 -11.16
C ILE A 278 -5.89 -3.28 -10.78
N GLN A 279 -4.86 -3.75 -11.52
CA GLN A 279 -3.47 -3.33 -11.30
C GLN A 279 -3.33 -1.81 -11.39
N ALA A 280 -3.86 -1.19 -12.45
CA ALA A 280 -3.83 0.26 -12.65
C ALA A 280 -4.54 1.04 -11.52
N ALA A 281 -5.66 0.50 -11.00
CA ALA A 281 -6.35 1.09 -9.87
C ALA A 281 -5.48 1.08 -8.59
N CYS A 282 -4.75 -0.01 -8.35
CA CYS A 282 -3.82 -0.15 -7.24
C CYS A 282 -2.59 0.75 -7.42
N ASP A 283 -1.98 0.78 -8.59
CA ASP A 283 -0.78 1.57 -8.88
C ASP A 283 -1.04 3.08 -8.76
N ALA A 284 -2.20 3.55 -9.24
CA ALA A 284 -2.62 4.93 -9.06
C ALA A 284 -2.75 5.31 -7.58
N GLU A 285 -3.25 4.39 -6.74
CA GLU A 285 -3.40 4.64 -5.31
C GLU A 285 -2.07 4.83 -4.61
N VAL A 286 -1.03 4.11 -4.99
CA VAL A 286 0.30 4.26 -4.38
C VAL A 286 0.80 5.71 -4.43
N THR A 287 0.68 6.35 -5.59
CA THR A 287 1.10 7.75 -5.78
C THR A 287 0.22 8.72 -5.01
N ILE A 288 -1.10 8.51 -5.06
CA ILE A 288 -2.07 9.40 -4.39
C ILE A 288 -1.94 9.28 -2.87
N ALA A 289 -1.81 8.06 -2.35
CA ALA A 289 -1.65 7.83 -0.92
C ALA A 289 -0.38 8.48 -0.36
N LEU A 290 0.76 8.37 -1.07
CA LEU A 290 2.00 9.04 -0.66
C LEU A 290 1.85 10.56 -0.64
N ALA A 291 1.27 11.15 -1.69
CA ALA A 291 1.07 12.60 -1.73
C ALA A 291 0.12 13.10 -0.64
N GLU A 292 -0.97 12.36 -0.38
CA GLU A 292 -1.93 12.70 0.66
C GLU A 292 -1.31 12.61 2.05
N ILE A 293 -0.60 11.50 2.34
CA ILE A 293 -0.09 11.28 3.69
C ILE A 293 1.01 12.28 4.06
N GLU A 294 1.86 12.71 3.11
CA GLU A 294 2.86 13.74 3.35
C GLU A 294 2.22 15.07 3.76
N ARG A 295 1.15 15.48 3.06
CA ARG A 295 0.38 16.68 3.45
C ARG A 295 -0.25 16.52 4.84
N LEU A 296 -0.93 15.39 5.08
CA LEU A 296 -1.58 15.12 6.36
C LEU A 296 -0.58 15.05 7.52
N ASN A 297 0.61 14.48 7.29
CA ASN A 297 1.69 14.41 8.28
C ASN A 297 2.15 15.80 8.69
N THR A 298 2.31 16.72 7.73
CA THR A 298 2.73 18.10 7.99
C THR A 298 1.71 18.81 8.89
N GLU A 299 0.43 18.75 8.53
CA GLU A 299 -0.66 19.40 9.29
C GLU A 299 -0.83 18.79 10.69
N ALA A 300 -0.82 17.45 10.76
CA ALA A 300 -1.01 16.73 12.02
C ALA A 300 0.16 16.94 12.99
N LEU A 301 1.41 16.88 12.51
CA LEU A 301 2.59 17.11 13.35
C LEU A 301 2.59 18.52 13.95
N ALA A 302 2.30 19.54 13.13
CA ALA A 302 2.20 20.91 13.59
C ALA A 302 1.10 21.07 14.65
N THR A 303 -0.06 20.47 14.44
CA THR A 303 -1.18 20.48 15.42
C THR A 303 -0.81 19.77 16.71
N MET A 304 -0.20 18.60 16.64
CA MET A 304 0.18 17.82 17.81
C MET A 304 1.22 18.55 18.68
N ILE A 305 2.22 19.16 18.05
CA ILE A 305 3.25 19.93 18.78
C ILE A 305 2.66 21.24 19.32
N GLY A 306 2.01 22.03 18.46
CA GLY A 306 1.55 23.38 18.80
C GLY A 306 0.31 23.43 19.70
N SER A 307 -0.64 22.50 19.51
CA SER A 307 -1.93 22.53 20.20
C SER A 307 -2.13 21.44 21.25
N HIS A 308 -1.48 20.29 21.08
CA HIS A 308 -1.68 19.13 21.96
C HIS A 308 -0.50 18.86 22.91
N GLY A 309 0.56 19.69 22.84
CA GLY A 309 1.71 19.60 23.75
C GLY A 309 2.56 18.34 23.59
N VAL A 310 2.49 17.71 22.40
CA VAL A 310 3.30 16.53 22.08
C VAL A 310 4.78 16.89 22.09
N LYS A 311 5.56 16.08 22.77
CA LYS A 311 7.01 16.24 22.89
C LYS A 311 7.70 15.39 21.80
N LEU A 312 8.04 16.03 20.67
CA LEU A 312 8.84 15.38 19.63
C LEU A 312 10.28 15.14 20.14
N ARG A 313 10.78 13.92 19.95
CA ARG A 313 12.10 13.49 20.41
C ARG A 313 12.84 12.70 19.32
N GLY A 314 14.18 12.83 19.33
CA GLY A 314 15.05 11.89 18.63
C GLY A 314 15.38 10.70 19.54
N PHE A 315 15.54 9.53 18.95
CA PHE A 315 16.09 8.41 19.72
C PHE A 315 17.56 8.64 20.08
N PRO A 316 17.99 8.20 21.28
CA PRO A 316 19.39 8.31 21.69
C PRO A 316 20.32 7.52 20.77
N ALA A 317 21.54 8.03 20.58
CA ALA A 317 22.50 7.46 19.64
C ALA A 317 22.92 6.02 20.00
N ASP A 318 23.06 5.71 21.29
CA ASP A 318 23.37 4.37 21.78
C ASP A 318 22.27 3.35 21.42
N LEU A 319 20.99 3.75 21.52
CA LEU A 319 19.86 2.93 21.09
C LEU A 319 19.88 2.69 19.58
N LEU A 320 20.09 3.75 18.77
CA LEU A 320 20.18 3.61 17.31
C LEU A 320 21.32 2.70 16.87
N LEU A 321 22.49 2.78 17.53
CA LEU A 321 23.63 1.91 17.26
C LEU A 321 23.34 0.45 17.64
N ALA A 322 22.76 0.23 18.82
CA ALA A 322 22.36 -1.10 19.27
C ALA A 322 21.29 -1.71 18.34
N ALA A 323 20.28 -0.92 17.98
CA ALA A 323 19.22 -1.33 17.07
C ALA A 323 19.77 -1.68 15.68
N ARG A 324 20.69 -0.87 15.14
CA ARG A 324 21.31 -1.14 13.84
C ARG A 324 22.05 -2.47 13.81
N LYS A 325 22.82 -2.77 14.87
CA LYS A 325 23.50 -4.05 15.00
C LYS A 325 22.52 -5.22 15.05
N GLN A 326 21.49 -5.12 15.89
CA GLN A 326 20.48 -6.16 16.03
C GLN A 326 19.66 -6.35 14.74
N ALA A 327 19.43 -5.30 13.96
CA ALA A 327 18.71 -5.40 12.69
C ALA A 327 19.48 -6.21 11.65
N VAL A 328 20.81 -6.10 11.61
CA VAL A 328 21.64 -6.91 10.70
C VAL A 328 21.56 -8.39 11.08
N ASP A 329 21.67 -8.70 12.37
CA ASP A 329 21.57 -10.08 12.87
C ASP A 329 20.15 -10.63 12.64
N LEU A 330 19.12 -9.83 12.88
CA LEU A 330 17.72 -10.20 12.62
C LEU A 330 17.48 -10.54 11.14
N ALA A 331 17.96 -9.72 10.20
CA ALA A 331 17.81 -9.97 8.77
C ALA A 331 18.45 -11.31 8.36
N ARG A 332 19.63 -11.62 8.91
CA ARG A 332 20.30 -12.91 8.68
C ARG A 332 19.47 -14.08 9.22
N ASP A 333 18.96 -13.97 10.46
CA ASP A 333 18.18 -15.02 11.08
C ASP A 333 16.84 -15.26 10.34
N VAL A 334 16.17 -14.20 9.87
CA VAL A 334 14.96 -14.32 9.05
C VAL A 334 15.24 -15.16 7.80
N GLY A 335 16.38 -14.94 7.14
CA GLY A 335 16.79 -15.72 5.97
C GLY A 335 17.02 -17.21 6.24
N THR A 336 17.21 -17.62 7.51
CA THR A 336 17.36 -19.05 7.86
C THR A 336 16.03 -19.76 8.11
N ARG A 337 14.91 -19.03 8.23
CA ARG A 337 13.62 -19.60 8.67
C ARG A 337 12.84 -20.28 7.54
N SER A 338 13.03 -19.85 6.29
CA SER A 338 12.44 -20.49 5.11
C SER A 338 13.25 -20.21 3.84
N ALA A 339 13.11 -21.05 2.83
CA ALA A 339 13.73 -20.83 1.52
C ALA A 339 13.19 -19.54 0.86
N SER A 340 11.90 -19.24 1.01
CA SER A 340 11.30 -18.00 0.50
C SER A 340 11.87 -16.78 1.22
N ALA A 341 11.95 -16.80 2.56
CA ALA A 341 12.52 -15.70 3.33
C ALA A 341 13.97 -15.43 2.95
N LYS A 342 14.77 -16.48 2.71
CA LYS A 342 16.14 -16.34 2.21
C LYS A 342 16.18 -15.65 0.86
N LYS A 343 15.44 -16.18 -0.13
CA LYS A 343 15.42 -15.68 -1.51
C LYS A 343 14.97 -14.22 -1.57
N ILE A 344 13.90 -13.88 -0.84
CA ILE A 344 13.34 -12.52 -0.77
C ILE A 344 14.33 -11.58 -0.08
N GLY A 345 14.88 -11.98 1.07
CA GLY A 345 15.83 -11.19 1.83
C GLY A 345 17.13 -10.89 1.07
N GLU A 346 17.67 -11.87 0.34
CA GLU A 346 18.85 -11.69 -0.52
C GLU A 346 18.58 -10.69 -1.66
N SER A 347 17.43 -10.79 -2.34
CA SER A 347 17.01 -9.83 -3.38
C SER A 347 16.87 -8.42 -2.80
N TYR A 348 16.17 -8.28 -1.68
CA TYR A 348 15.97 -7.01 -1.00
C TYR A 348 17.29 -6.35 -0.59
N ALA A 349 18.18 -7.12 0.07
CA ALA A 349 19.48 -6.63 0.52
C ALA A 349 20.38 -6.22 -0.65
N ALA A 350 20.41 -7.01 -1.73
CA ALA A 350 21.16 -6.68 -2.92
C ALA A 350 20.65 -5.40 -3.59
N PHE A 351 19.32 -5.20 -3.63
CA PHE A 351 18.72 -3.97 -4.15
C PHE A 351 19.05 -2.77 -3.25
N GLN A 352 18.93 -2.91 -1.93
CA GLN A 352 19.28 -1.86 -0.97
C GLN A 352 20.74 -1.41 -1.12
N ALA A 353 21.67 -2.36 -1.26
CA ALA A 353 23.08 -2.06 -1.46
C ALA A 353 23.35 -1.27 -2.75
N ARG A 354 22.61 -1.58 -3.84
CA ARG A 354 22.75 -0.88 -5.14
C ARG A 354 22.14 0.52 -5.13
N ILE A 355 21.01 0.72 -4.47
CA ILE A 355 20.30 2.03 -4.50
C ILE A 355 20.84 3.02 -3.46
N ALA A 356 21.39 2.55 -2.35
CA ALA A 356 21.84 3.41 -1.26
C ALA A 356 22.87 4.50 -1.66
N PRO A 357 23.87 4.26 -2.53
CA PRO A 357 24.77 5.32 -3.00
C PRO A 357 24.05 6.44 -3.73
N TRP A 358 23.04 6.10 -4.55
CA TRP A 358 22.21 7.08 -5.25
C TRP A 358 21.37 7.92 -4.27
N THR A 359 20.66 7.29 -3.36
CA THR A 359 19.85 7.98 -2.35
C THR A 359 20.70 8.94 -1.53
N ARG A 360 21.92 8.53 -1.15
CA ARG A 360 22.85 9.39 -0.41
C ARG A 360 23.32 10.59 -1.23
N ALA A 361 23.69 10.38 -2.49
CA ALA A 361 24.20 11.44 -3.37
C ALA A 361 23.09 12.39 -3.86
N SER A 362 21.84 11.94 -3.89
CA SER A 362 20.70 12.72 -4.38
C SER A 362 19.83 13.25 -3.23
N GLN A 363 18.89 12.45 -2.74
CA GLN A 363 17.86 12.90 -1.78
C GLN A 363 18.47 13.41 -0.47
N HIS A 364 19.37 12.62 0.15
CA HIS A 364 19.98 13.01 1.41
C HIS A 364 20.84 14.28 1.27
N ALA A 365 21.68 14.34 0.23
CA ALA A 365 22.51 15.52 -0.01
C ALA A 365 21.68 16.77 -0.32
N PHE A 366 20.60 16.61 -1.11
CA PHE A 366 19.69 17.73 -1.42
C PHE A 366 18.97 18.23 -0.17
N LEU A 367 18.40 17.33 0.65
CA LEU A 367 17.71 17.73 1.88
C LEU A 367 18.66 18.43 2.84
N ALA A 368 19.88 17.93 3.04
CA ALA A 368 20.90 18.59 3.85
C ALA A 368 21.26 19.98 3.32
N ALA A 369 21.38 20.13 1.99
CA ALA A 369 21.67 21.44 1.37
C ALA A 369 20.50 22.43 1.47
N ARG A 370 19.25 21.95 1.46
CA ARG A 370 18.06 22.80 1.58
C ARG A 370 17.88 23.41 2.98
N GLU A 371 18.50 22.82 4.01
CA GLU A 371 18.38 23.23 5.40
C GLU A 371 19.52 24.19 5.84
N ILE A 372 20.47 24.53 4.95
CA ILE A 372 21.50 25.54 5.18
C ILE A 372 20.93 26.95 4.97
#